data_0fe1e8d8c03957d7535c5ef2cf02b5a9
#
_entry.id   0fe1e8d8c03957d7535c5ef2cf02b5a9
#
_cell.length_a   1.000
_cell.length_b   1.000
_cell.length_c   1.000
_cell.angle_alpha   90.00
_cell.angle_beta   90.00
_cell.angle_gamma   90.00
#
_symmetry.space_group_name_H-M   'P 1'
#
loop_
_entity.id
_entity.type
_entity.pdbx_description
1 polymer ?
#
loop_
_entity_poly.entity_id
_entity_poly.type
_entity_poly.pdbx_seq_one_letter_code
_entity_poly.pdbx_strand_id
1 'polypeptide(L)'
;MKKLLSFILCLLIIFLVSCDNLEVQKCNSIYTMDTMVNVTFYNTDNYKNHYRNIKRIYDNISDVSSDFESSFNNDGIKDLNDSRELIINDTLKELLEEAIIMMNDTNGYFNPFVGKLSQKWKEAINNGIILDDETINNELEIIKNTSLIFEGNKAILVGEGNMDLGAIAKGFATHKAYLYLKENNINNYLISAVSSNVLLCSKNGDDFTVELEKPYLNDSGYIGRLKGQNLAISTSSYKHQHVEINGAIYHHIINPFTGKQESYYDSVNVICDNSMKADVYSTAIFNMKMEEAISFSKEKDIKIILYKNNEILYQSEGCGI
;
A
#
# COMPACT_ATOMS: atom_id res chain seq x y z
N MET A 1 -32.01 -43.73 40.47
CA MET A 1 -31.88 -43.72 38.99
C MET A 1 -32.31 -42.39 38.34
N LYS A 2 -33.51 -41.84 38.60
CA LYS A 2 -33.96 -40.56 37.94
C LYS A 2 -33.07 -39.34 38.21
N LYS A 3 -32.50 -39.21 39.43
CA LYS A 3 -31.60 -38.09 39.75
C LYS A 3 -30.19 -38.22 39.12
N LEU A 4 -29.71 -39.46 38.89
CA LEU A 4 -28.44 -39.71 38.22
C LEU A 4 -28.55 -39.42 36.71
N LEU A 5 -29.71 -39.75 36.11
CA LEU A 5 -29.99 -39.48 34.69
C LEU A 5 -30.11 -38.01 34.40
N SER A 6 -30.68 -37.20 35.33
CA SER A 6 -30.78 -35.76 35.22
C SER A 6 -29.41 -35.06 35.32
N PHE A 7 -28.52 -35.60 36.17
CA PHE A 7 -27.17 -35.06 36.32
C PHE A 7 -26.29 -35.35 35.08
N ILE A 8 -26.44 -36.54 34.48
CA ILE A 8 -25.75 -36.92 33.23
C ILE A 8 -26.28 -36.10 32.05
N LEU A 9 -27.58 -35.79 32.02
CA LEU A 9 -28.17 -34.93 30.96
C LEU A 9 -27.71 -33.48 31.07
N CYS A 10 -27.55 -32.92 32.28
CA CYS A 10 -26.95 -31.61 32.51
C CYS A 10 -25.46 -31.55 32.15
N LEU A 11 -24.69 -32.62 32.40
CA LEU A 11 -23.30 -32.73 32.03
C LEU A 11 -23.13 -32.84 30.49
N LEU A 12 -24.04 -33.48 29.79
CA LEU A 12 -24.05 -33.57 28.33
C LEU A 12 -24.39 -32.23 27.65
N ILE A 13 -25.20 -31.38 28.31
CA ILE A 13 -25.54 -30.03 27.78
C ILE A 13 -24.35 -29.08 27.95
N ILE A 14 -23.49 -29.25 28.94
CA ILE A 14 -22.29 -28.43 29.16
C ILE A 14 -21.21 -28.74 28.11
N PHE A 15 -21.20 -29.91 27.49
CA PHE A 15 -20.29 -30.24 26.40
C PHE A 15 -20.75 -29.83 25.00
N LEU A 16 -21.94 -29.20 24.87
CA LEU A 16 -22.45 -28.62 23.62
C LEU A 16 -22.25 -27.13 23.50
N VAL A 17 -21.57 -26.48 24.45
CA VAL A 17 -20.94 -25.19 24.18
C VAL A 17 -19.66 -25.49 23.38
N SER A 18 -19.86 -25.85 22.12
CA SER A 18 -18.82 -25.81 21.13
C SER A 18 -18.19 -24.42 21.19
N CYS A 19 -16.95 -24.32 21.60
CA CYS A 19 -16.12 -23.24 21.12
C CYS A 19 -16.25 -23.31 19.60
N ASP A 20 -16.91 -22.35 18.97
CA ASP A 20 -16.81 -22.13 17.55
C ASP A 20 -15.32 -21.89 17.28
N ASN A 21 -14.61 -22.96 16.97
CA ASN A 21 -13.27 -22.88 16.43
C ASN A 21 -13.45 -22.12 15.12
N LEU A 22 -13.02 -20.88 15.08
CA LEU A 22 -12.93 -20.07 13.88
C LEU A 22 -12.16 -20.88 12.84
N GLU A 23 -12.87 -21.53 11.92
CA GLU A 23 -12.25 -22.30 10.85
C GLU A 23 -11.62 -21.29 9.90
N VAL A 24 -10.31 -21.07 10.02
CA VAL A 24 -9.54 -20.24 9.09
C VAL A 24 -9.60 -20.93 7.73
N GLN A 25 -10.35 -20.37 6.82
CA GLN A 25 -10.37 -20.80 5.45
C GLN A 25 -9.01 -20.48 4.83
N LYS A 26 -8.33 -21.47 4.28
CA LYS A 26 -6.92 -21.38 3.87
C LYS A 26 -6.58 -20.08 3.19
N CYS A 27 -5.56 -19.42 3.70
CA CYS A 27 -4.87 -18.33 3.03
C CYS A 27 -4.30 -18.81 1.69
N ASN A 28 -4.58 -18.06 0.63
CA ASN A 28 -3.96 -18.22 -0.67
C ASN A 28 -3.10 -16.99 -0.96
N SER A 29 -1.95 -17.20 -1.58
CA SER A 29 -1.02 -16.13 -1.91
C SER A 29 -1.00 -15.85 -3.40
N ILE A 30 -0.94 -14.58 -3.76
CA ILE A 30 -0.77 -14.07 -5.12
C ILE A 30 0.61 -13.43 -5.16
N TYR A 31 1.46 -13.80 -6.11
CA TYR A 31 2.68 -13.03 -6.40
C TYR A 31 2.36 -12.02 -7.50
N THR A 32 2.50 -10.73 -7.18
CA THR A 32 2.15 -9.62 -8.08
C THR A 32 2.79 -8.34 -7.58
N MET A 33 3.06 -7.36 -8.44
CA MET A 33 3.65 -6.05 -8.07
C MET A 33 4.89 -6.21 -7.17
N ASP A 34 5.77 -7.16 -7.52
CA ASP A 34 7.02 -7.50 -6.81
C ASP A 34 6.83 -7.89 -5.33
N THR A 35 5.63 -8.35 -4.95
CA THR A 35 5.33 -8.77 -3.57
C THR A 35 4.39 -9.97 -3.51
N MET A 36 4.29 -10.56 -2.32
CA MET A 36 3.27 -11.57 -2.02
C MET A 36 2.05 -10.89 -1.41
N VAL A 37 0.88 -11.15 -1.98
CA VAL A 37 -0.40 -10.73 -1.41
C VAL A 37 -1.11 -11.95 -0.85
N ASN A 38 -1.30 -11.98 0.46
CA ASN A 38 -2.01 -13.03 1.17
C ASN A 38 -3.47 -12.62 1.38
N VAL A 39 -4.39 -13.49 0.98
CA VAL A 39 -5.84 -13.30 1.17
C VAL A 39 -6.35 -14.41 2.07
N THR A 40 -6.82 -14.06 3.25
CA THR A 40 -7.37 -14.97 4.25
C THR A 40 -8.85 -14.68 4.45
N PHE A 41 -9.69 -15.71 4.36
CA PHE A 41 -11.12 -15.63 4.65
C PHE A 41 -11.45 -16.38 5.93
N TYR A 42 -12.40 -15.87 6.69
CA TYR A 42 -12.92 -16.47 7.93
C TYR A 42 -14.40 -16.76 7.75
N ASN A 43 -14.80 -18.05 7.92
CA ASN A 43 -16.19 -18.51 7.80
C ASN A 43 -16.92 -17.96 6.57
N THR A 44 -16.26 -18.01 5.40
CA THR A 44 -16.79 -17.50 4.13
C THR A 44 -17.08 -18.64 3.17
N ASP A 45 -18.34 -18.73 2.75
CA ASP A 45 -18.74 -19.66 1.71
C ASP A 45 -18.14 -19.27 0.35
N ASN A 46 -17.88 -20.27 -0.49
CA ASN A 46 -17.33 -20.05 -1.84
C ASN A 46 -16.03 -19.22 -1.90
N TYR A 47 -15.25 -19.17 -0.81
CA TYR A 47 -14.03 -18.36 -0.72
C TYR A 47 -13.07 -18.55 -1.91
N LYS A 48 -13.01 -19.75 -2.52
CA LYS A 48 -12.18 -20.00 -3.72
C LYS A 48 -12.60 -19.17 -4.94
N ASN A 49 -13.90 -18.87 -5.05
CA ASN A 49 -14.39 -18.00 -6.12
C ASN A 49 -14.03 -16.54 -5.84
N HIS A 50 -14.20 -16.09 -4.61
CA HIS A 50 -13.80 -14.74 -4.20
C HIS A 50 -12.29 -14.54 -4.34
N TYR A 51 -11.49 -15.51 -3.93
CA TYR A 51 -10.04 -15.47 -4.13
C TYR A 51 -9.67 -15.33 -5.62
N ARG A 52 -10.29 -16.09 -6.54
CA ARG A 52 -10.02 -15.98 -7.99
C ARG A 52 -10.37 -14.60 -8.54
N ASN A 53 -11.44 -13.98 -8.06
CA ASN A 53 -11.82 -12.64 -8.49
C ASN A 53 -10.85 -11.58 -7.93
N ILE A 54 -10.44 -11.70 -6.66
CA ILE A 54 -9.41 -10.84 -6.08
C ILE A 54 -8.09 -10.98 -6.85
N LYS A 55 -7.66 -12.22 -7.12
CA LYS A 55 -6.45 -12.44 -7.93
C LYS A 55 -6.55 -11.72 -9.28
N ARG A 56 -7.67 -11.82 -9.97
CA ARG A 56 -7.88 -11.14 -11.26
C ARG A 56 -7.84 -9.62 -11.14
N ILE A 57 -8.36 -9.05 -10.06
CA ILE A 57 -8.26 -7.60 -9.78
C ILE A 57 -6.78 -7.19 -9.66
N TYR A 58 -6.01 -7.91 -8.86
CA TYR A 58 -4.59 -7.63 -8.71
C TYR A 58 -3.80 -7.84 -9.99
N ASP A 59 -4.04 -8.93 -10.73
CA ASP A 59 -3.37 -9.22 -11.99
C ASP A 59 -3.64 -8.10 -13.02
N ASN A 60 -4.88 -7.65 -13.18
CA ASN A 60 -5.23 -6.59 -14.13
C ASN A 60 -4.58 -5.25 -13.75
N ILE A 61 -4.58 -4.89 -12.46
CA ILE A 61 -3.97 -3.62 -12.03
C ILE A 61 -2.44 -3.71 -12.14
N SER A 62 -1.84 -4.84 -11.81
CA SER A 62 -0.40 -5.08 -12.01
C SER A 62 0.00 -4.93 -13.46
N ASP A 63 -0.79 -5.51 -14.38
CA ASP A 63 -0.53 -5.47 -15.82
C ASP A 63 -0.50 -4.02 -16.34
N VAL A 64 -1.50 -3.22 -16.01
CA VAL A 64 -1.60 -1.83 -16.51
C VAL A 64 -0.73 -0.82 -15.77
N SER A 65 -0.28 -1.11 -14.54
CA SER A 65 0.51 -0.19 -13.72
C SER A 65 2.02 -0.41 -13.79
N SER A 66 2.49 -1.43 -14.49
CA SER A 66 3.93 -1.69 -14.67
C SER A 66 4.57 -0.61 -15.54
N ASP A 67 5.63 0.02 -15.03
CA ASP A 67 6.47 0.96 -15.77
C ASP A 67 7.67 0.30 -16.48
N PHE A 68 7.84 -1.02 -16.29
CA PHE A 68 8.93 -1.82 -16.87
C PHE A 68 8.52 -2.58 -18.12
N GLU A 69 7.32 -3.13 -18.12
CA GLU A 69 6.81 -3.99 -19.18
C GLU A 69 5.51 -3.43 -19.74
N SER A 70 5.35 -3.50 -21.07
CA SER A 70 4.08 -3.19 -21.72
C SER A 70 3.00 -4.12 -21.22
N SER A 71 1.77 -3.58 -21.03
CA SER A 71 0.63 -4.40 -20.67
C SER A 71 0.29 -5.40 -21.77
N PHE A 72 -0.49 -6.43 -21.43
CA PHE A 72 -0.89 -7.48 -22.39
C PHE A 72 -1.53 -6.92 -23.66
N ASN A 73 -2.29 -5.82 -23.54
CA ASN A 73 -2.98 -5.17 -24.65
C ASN A 73 -2.22 -3.93 -25.18
N ASN A 74 -1.02 -3.63 -24.68
CA ASN A 74 -0.29 -2.37 -24.93
C ASN A 74 -1.12 -1.12 -24.57
N ASP A 75 -1.83 -1.17 -23.48
CA ASP A 75 -2.70 -0.09 -22.97
C ASP A 75 -2.37 0.30 -21.51
N GLY A 76 -1.14 -0.04 -21.04
CA GLY A 76 -0.62 0.22 -19.70
C GLY A 76 0.16 1.52 -19.57
N ILE A 77 0.66 1.79 -18.37
CA ILE A 77 1.43 3.01 -18.07
C ILE A 77 2.76 3.08 -18.82
N LYS A 78 3.44 1.93 -19.02
CA LYS A 78 4.67 1.86 -19.82
C LYS A 78 4.39 2.30 -21.25
N ASP A 79 3.30 1.81 -21.83
CA ASP A 79 2.90 2.12 -23.20
C ASP A 79 2.53 3.61 -23.35
N LEU A 80 1.86 4.21 -22.35
CA LEU A 80 1.57 5.63 -22.29
C LEU A 80 2.86 6.48 -22.15
N ASN A 81 3.78 6.06 -21.29
CA ASN A 81 5.07 6.73 -21.12
C ASN A 81 5.89 6.75 -22.42
N ASP A 82 5.84 5.69 -23.21
CA ASP A 82 6.59 5.57 -24.46
C ASP A 82 5.92 6.34 -25.62
N SER A 83 4.60 6.20 -25.77
CA SER A 83 3.85 6.76 -26.91
C SER A 83 3.41 8.22 -26.69
N ARG A 84 3.38 8.69 -25.44
CA ARG A 84 2.88 10.01 -24.98
C ARG A 84 1.37 10.19 -25.12
N GLU A 85 0.70 9.42 -25.97
CA GLU A 85 -0.75 9.39 -26.09
C GLU A 85 -1.22 7.96 -26.36
N LEU A 86 -2.29 7.54 -25.73
CA LEU A 86 -2.74 6.16 -25.75
C LEU A 86 -4.25 6.07 -25.49
N ILE A 87 -4.93 5.16 -26.17
CA ILE A 87 -6.27 4.72 -25.78
C ILE A 87 -6.11 3.71 -24.66
N ILE A 88 -6.59 4.07 -23.48
CA ILE A 88 -6.43 3.29 -22.25
C ILE A 88 -7.74 2.59 -21.88
N ASN A 89 -7.62 1.48 -21.14
CA ASN A 89 -8.77 0.79 -20.57
C ASN A 89 -9.30 1.50 -19.30
N ASP A 90 -10.50 1.11 -18.86
CA ASP A 90 -11.15 1.75 -17.70
C ASP A 90 -10.35 1.57 -16.39
N THR A 91 -9.61 0.47 -16.24
CA THR A 91 -8.79 0.21 -15.03
C THR A 91 -7.63 1.19 -14.95
N LEU A 92 -6.87 1.38 -16.04
CA LEU A 92 -5.79 2.36 -16.05
C LEU A 92 -6.33 3.78 -15.93
N LYS A 93 -7.45 4.09 -16.60
CA LYS A 93 -8.07 5.41 -16.52
C LYS A 93 -8.41 5.78 -15.08
N GLU A 94 -9.12 4.90 -14.37
CA GLU A 94 -9.47 5.13 -12.96
C GLU A 94 -8.22 5.29 -12.09
N LEU A 95 -7.21 4.43 -12.26
CA LEU A 95 -5.96 4.53 -11.51
C LEU A 95 -5.22 5.84 -11.76
N LEU A 96 -5.19 6.33 -13.00
CA LEU A 96 -4.58 7.62 -13.36
C LEU A 96 -5.35 8.81 -12.79
N GLU A 97 -6.68 8.78 -12.87
CA GLU A 97 -7.56 9.80 -12.27
C GLU A 97 -7.33 9.88 -10.75
N GLU A 98 -7.31 8.73 -10.06
CA GLU A 98 -7.01 8.68 -8.63
C GLU A 98 -5.58 9.15 -8.32
N ALA A 99 -4.58 8.83 -9.14
CA ALA A 99 -3.22 9.30 -8.94
C ALA A 99 -3.13 10.84 -9.01
N ILE A 100 -3.86 11.49 -9.92
CA ILE A 100 -3.91 12.95 -10.00
C ILE A 100 -4.68 13.56 -8.82
N ILE A 101 -5.79 12.93 -8.38
CA ILE A 101 -6.53 13.35 -7.19
C ILE A 101 -5.61 13.29 -5.96
N MET A 102 -4.91 12.19 -5.78
CA MET A 102 -4.02 11.96 -4.63
C MET A 102 -2.78 12.86 -4.66
N MET A 103 -2.25 13.21 -5.85
CA MET A 103 -1.19 14.21 -5.98
C MET A 103 -1.64 15.56 -5.41
N ASN A 104 -2.84 16.01 -5.77
CA ASN A 104 -3.39 17.27 -5.27
C ASN A 104 -3.71 17.18 -3.76
N ASP A 105 -4.28 16.06 -3.31
CA ASP A 105 -4.67 15.82 -1.91
C ASP A 105 -3.47 15.78 -0.95
N THR A 106 -2.30 15.38 -1.45
CA THR A 106 -1.03 15.38 -0.70
C THR A 106 -0.18 16.64 -0.92
N ASN A 107 -0.74 17.70 -1.53
CA ASN A 107 0.00 18.91 -1.88
C ASN A 107 1.28 18.64 -2.68
N GLY A 108 1.30 17.59 -3.50
CA GLY A 108 2.43 17.20 -4.34
C GLY A 108 3.51 16.35 -3.66
N TYR A 109 3.40 16.02 -2.37
CA TYR A 109 4.33 15.10 -1.68
C TYR A 109 4.26 13.65 -2.20
N PHE A 110 3.12 13.23 -2.73
CA PHE A 110 3.02 12.18 -3.71
C PHE A 110 2.86 12.81 -5.08
N ASN A 111 3.72 12.43 -6.03
CA ASN A 111 3.67 12.95 -7.39
C ASN A 111 3.92 11.81 -8.39
N PRO A 112 2.91 11.44 -9.20
CA PRO A 112 3.07 10.33 -10.15
C PRO A 112 3.99 10.67 -11.33
N PHE A 113 4.39 11.94 -11.54
CA PHE A 113 5.25 12.34 -12.65
C PHE A 113 6.75 12.16 -12.36
N VAL A 114 7.13 11.54 -11.24
CA VAL A 114 8.55 11.29 -10.88
C VAL A 114 9.20 10.14 -11.65
N GLY A 115 8.53 9.50 -12.59
CA GLY A 115 8.94 8.24 -13.20
C GLY A 115 10.37 8.26 -13.78
N LYS A 116 10.76 9.28 -14.53
CA LYS A 116 12.14 9.40 -15.04
C LYS A 116 13.17 9.56 -13.93
N LEU A 117 12.87 10.38 -12.93
CA LEU A 117 13.76 10.58 -11.78
C LEU A 117 13.87 9.30 -10.94
N SER A 118 12.75 8.59 -10.73
CA SER A 118 12.70 7.30 -10.05
C SER A 118 13.58 6.27 -10.76
N GLN A 119 13.47 6.16 -12.08
CA GLN A 119 14.30 5.27 -12.87
C GLN A 119 15.81 5.63 -12.78
N LYS A 120 16.16 6.92 -12.90
CA LYS A 120 17.56 7.38 -12.78
C LYS A 120 18.13 7.07 -11.39
N TRP A 121 17.39 7.28 -10.32
CA TRP A 121 17.82 6.90 -8.98
C TRP A 121 17.99 5.40 -8.84
N LYS A 122 17.08 4.60 -9.38
CA LYS A 122 17.17 3.13 -9.36
C LYS A 122 18.44 2.65 -10.06
N GLU A 123 18.75 3.19 -11.23
CA GLU A 123 19.97 2.88 -11.98
C GLU A 123 21.22 3.34 -11.22
N ALA A 124 21.23 4.54 -10.65
CA ALA A 124 22.33 5.08 -9.87
C ALA A 124 22.60 4.23 -8.61
N ILE A 125 21.56 3.90 -7.84
CA ILE A 125 21.64 3.02 -6.67
C ILE A 125 22.23 1.64 -7.03
N ASN A 126 21.74 1.02 -8.11
CA ASN A 126 22.21 -0.29 -8.56
C ASN A 126 23.70 -0.27 -8.97
N ASN A 127 24.21 0.87 -9.43
CA ASN A 127 25.59 1.06 -9.81
C ASN A 127 26.46 1.66 -8.69
N GLY A 128 25.92 1.88 -7.49
CA GLY A 128 26.63 2.52 -6.39
C GLY A 128 27.02 3.98 -6.64
N ILE A 129 26.22 4.70 -7.44
CA ILE A 129 26.45 6.09 -7.87
C ILE A 129 25.41 6.98 -7.23
N ILE A 130 25.78 8.22 -6.93
CA ILE A 130 24.88 9.29 -6.47
C ILE A 130 24.61 10.21 -7.65
N LEU A 131 23.35 10.57 -7.91
CA LEU A 131 23.00 11.55 -8.92
C LEU A 131 23.54 12.93 -8.53
N ASP A 132 24.10 13.64 -9.50
CA ASP A 132 24.54 15.01 -9.31
C ASP A 132 23.36 16.00 -9.29
N ASP A 133 23.58 17.17 -8.73
CA ASP A 133 22.55 18.21 -8.58
C ASP A 133 22.05 18.74 -9.93
N GLU A 134 22.85 18.76 -10.98
CA GLU A 134 22.46 19.17 -12.32
C GLU A 134 21.43 18.21 -12.91
N THR A 135 21.71 16.91 -12.84
CA THR A 135 20.76 15.85 -13.24
C THR A 135 19.46 15.93 -12.47
N ILE A 136 19.52 16.09 -11.15
CA ILE A 136 18.32 16.20 -10.29
C ILE A 136 17.51 17.43 -10.66
N ASN A 137 18.13 18.60 -10.78
CA ASN A 137 17.43 19.84 -11.10
C ASN A 137 16.76 19.80 -12.50
N ASN A 138 17.42 19.19 -13.49
CA ASN A 138 16.83 18.98 -14.82
C ASN A 138 15.58 18.10 -14.74
N GLU A 139 15.60 17.01 -13.97
CA GLU A 139 14.42 16.15 -13.79
C GLU A 139 13.30 16.85 -13.01
N LEU A 140 13.61 17.68 -12.01
CA LEU A 140 12.60 18.47 -11.30
C LEU A 140 11.88 19.46 -12.23
N GLU A 141 12.60 20.12 -13.16
CA GLU A 141 11.97 20.99 -14.17
C GLU A 141 11.11 20.18 -15.16
N ILE A 142 11.52 18.97 -15.53
CA ILE A 142 10.72 18.07 -16.35
C ILE A 142 9.43 17.68 -15.62
N ILE A 143 9.51 17.26 -14.35
CA ILE A 143 8.35 16.90 -13.52
C ILE A 143 7.35 18.07 -13.46
N LYS A 144 7.83 19.26 -13.18
CA LYS A 144 7.01 20.50 -13.08
C LYS A 144 6.26 20.83 -14.37
N ASN A 145 6.85 20.53 -15.52
CA ASN A 145 6.29 20.81 -16.84
C ASN A 145 5.55 19.62 -17.46
N THR A 146 5.32 18.56 -16.68
CA THR A 146 4.58 17.37 -17.14
C THR A 146 3.15 17.39 -16.59
N SER A 147 2.19 17.03 -17.43
CA SER A 147 0.79 16.92 -17.05
C SER A 147 0.08 15.82 -17.84
N LEU A 148 -1.06 15.37 -17.34
CA LEU A 148 -1.90 14.36 -17.95
C LEU A 148 -3.24 14.97 -18.35
N ILE A 149 -3.69 14.73 -19.58
CA ILE A 149 -4.97 15.18 -20.12
C ILE A 149 -5.77 13.97 -20.59
N PHE A 150 -7.07 13.98 -20.38
CA PHE A 150 -8.00 12.97 -20.89
C PHE A 150 -8.93 13.54 -21.96
N GLU A 151 -9.02 12.84 -23.09
CA GLU A 151 -10.01 13.04 -24.13
C GLU A 151 -10.83 11.75 -24.28
N GLY A 152 -11.91 11.63 -23.50
CA GLY A 152 -12.64 10.35 -23.38
C GLY A 152 -11.79 9.26 -22.75
N ASN A 153 -11.48 8.22 -23.52
CA ASN A 153 -10.58 7.13 -23.12
C ASN A 153 -9.15 7.31 -23.67
N LYS A 154 -8.86 8.43 -24.30
CA LYS A 154 -7.50 8.77 -24.71
C LYS A 154 -6.81 9.53 -23.58
N ALA A 155 -5.69 9.01 -23.09
CA ALA A 155 -4.78 9.69 -22.18
C ALA A 155 -3.65 10.34 -23.00
N ILE A 156 -3.29 11.57 -22.66
CA ILE A 156 -2.23 12.36 -23.30
C ILE A 156 -1.28 12.86 -22.22
N LEU A 157 -0.05 12.40 -22.25
CA LEU A 157 1.02 12.81 -21.35
C LEU A 157 1.80 13.97 -21.98
N VAL A 158 1.52 15.18 -21.53
CA VAL A 158 2.13 16.43 -22.01
C VAL A 158 3.46 16.66 -21.28
N GLY A 159 4.46 17.17 -22.02
CA GLY A 159 5.80 17.38 -21.49
C GLY A 159 6.70 16.15 -21.67
N GLU A 160 7.83 16.10 -20.98
CA GLU A 160 8.85 15.05 -21.17
C GLU A 160 8.92 14.03 -20.02
N GLY A 161 8.23 14.26 -18.90
CA GLY A 161 8.25 13.37 -17.75
C GLY A 161 7.53 12.05 -17.99
N ASN A 162 7.84 11.05 -17.21
CA ASN A 162 7.15 9.77 -17.18
C ASN A 162 6.34 9.63 -15.89
N MET A 163 5.29 8.86 -15.94
CA MET A 163 4.52 8.51 -14.76
C MET A 163 5.07 7.23 -14.12
N ASP A 164 5.03 7.19 -12.78
CA ASP A 164 5.31 6.05 -11.92
C ASP A 164 4.11 5.88 -10.97
N LEU A 165 3.50 4.70 -10.98
CA LEU A 165 2.33 4.38 -10.16
C LEU A 165 2.67 3.47 -8.97
N GLY A 166 3.94 3.21 -8.72
CA GLY A 166 4.39 2.25 -7.68
C GLY A 166 3.92 2.57 -6.26
N ALA A 167 3.74 3.86 -5.95
CA ALA A 167 3.30 4.31 -4.62
C ALA A 167 1.76 4.37 -4.44
N ILE A 168 0.96 4.00 -5.47
CA ILE A 168 -0.51 3.96 -5.40
C ILE A 168 -1.09 2.62 -5.84
N ALA A 169 -0.45 1.90 -6.76
CA ALA A 169 -1.05 0.74 -7.43
C ALA A 169 -1.42 -0.39 -6.45
N LYS A 170 -0.59 -0.68 -5.43
CA LYS A 170 -0.88 -1.73 -4.45
C LYS A 170 -2.07 -1.38 -3.55
N GLY A 171 -2.09 -0.15 -3.05
CA GLY A 171 -3.20 0.37 -2.27
C GLY A 171 -4.50 0.42 -3.06
N PHE A 172 -4.44 0.83 -4.34
CA PHE A 172 -5.58 0.84 -5.25
C PHE A 172 -6.10 -0.58 -5.50
N ALA A 173 -5.24 -1.56 -5.80
CA ALA A 173 -5.64 -2.94 -5.99
C ALA A 173 -6.32 -3.52 -4.74
N THR A 174 -5.76 -3.25 -3.56
CA THR A 174 -6.36 -3.64 -2.28
C THR A 174 -7.72 -2.98 -2.07
N HIS A 175 -7.87 -1.70 -2.44
CA HIS A 175 -9.14 -0.98 -2.35
C HIS A 175 -10.20 -1.54 -3.32
N LYS A 176 -9.82 -1.88 -4.54
CA LYS A 176 -10.72 -2.54 -5.52
C LYS A 176 -11.14 -3.93 -5.02
N ALA A 177 -10.24 -4.68 -4.40
CA ALA A 177 -10.58 -5.96 -3.75
C ALA A 177 -11.57 -5.76 -2.58
N TYR A 178 -11.39 -4.71 -1.77
CA TYR A 178 -12.36 -4.32 -0.73
C TYR A 178 -13.74 -4.03 -1.31
N LEU A 179 -13.83 -3.21 -2.36
CA LEU A 179 -15.10 -2.86 -2.99
C LEU A 179 -15.82 -4.12 -3.53
N TYR A 180 -15.07 -5.01 -4.21
CA TYR A 180 -15.61 -6.29 -4.66
C TYR A 180 -16.16 -7.14 -3.50
N LEU A 181 -15.41 -7.26 -2.40
CA LEU A 181 -15.86 -8.04 -1.23
C LEU A 181 -17.09 -7.42 -0.56
N LYS A 182 -17.13 -6.10 -0.44
CA LYS A 182 -18.26 -5.35 0.10
C LYS A 182 -19.53 -5.54 -0.73
N GLU A 183 -19.44 -5.46 -2.07
CA GLU A 183 -20.56 -5.71 -2.98
C GLU A 183 -21.09 -7.14 -2.90
N ASN A 184 -20.22 -8.10 -2.56
CA ASN A 184 -20.60 -9.49 -2.37
C ASN A 184 -20.98 -9.83 -0.92
N ASN A 185 -21.10 -8.85 -0.03
CA ASN A 185 -21.43 -9.02 1.41
C ASN A 185 -20.44 -9.91 2.17
N ILE A 186 -19.17 -9.93 1.78
CA ILE A 186 -18.10 -10.65 2.46
C ILE A 186 -17.46 -9.71 3.47
N ASN A 187 -17.57 -10.03 4.76
CA ASN A 187 -17.18 -9.14 5.84
C ASN A 187 -16.09 -9.71 6.76
N ASN A 188 -15.64 -10.95 6.51
CA ASN A 188 -14.67 -11.63 7.39
C ASN A 188 -13.44 -12.04 6.60
N TYR A 189 -12.45 -11.17 6.50
CA TYR A 189 -11.23 -11.40 5.74
C TYR A 189 -10.06 -10.51 6.20
N LEU A 190 -8.88 -10.92 5.79
CA LEU A 190 -7.63 -10.16 5.86
C LEU A 190 -6.97 -10.22 4.49
N ILE A 191 -6.54 -9.08 3.97
CA ILE A 191 -5.66 -8.98 2.81
C ILE A 191 -4.35 -8.35 3.29
N SER A 192 -3.22 -8.98 3.01
CA SER A 192 -1.90 -8.48 3.40
C SER A 192 -0.93 -8.57 2.22
N ALA A 193 -0.53 -7.42 1.69
CA ALA A 193 0.65 -7.32 0.84
C ALA A 193 1.87 -7.24 1.78
N VAL A 194 2.63 -8.31 1.83
CA VAL A 194 3.66 -8.58 2.86
C VAL A 194 4.68 -7.44 3.04
N SER A 195 4.89 -6.64 2.01
CA SER A 195 5.90 -5.57 2.04
C SER A 195 5.39 -4.21 2.53
N SER A 196 4.09 -3.91 2.46
CA SER A 196 3.67 -2.53 2.66
C SER A 196 2.22 -2.28 3.07
N ASN A 197 1.28 -3.16 2.77
CA ASN A 197 -0.15 -2.82 2.90
C ASN A 197 -0.96 -3.97 3.52
N VAL A 198 -1.79 -3.64 4.51
CA VAL A 198 -2.70 -4.59 5.17
C VAL A 198 -4.10 -3.99 5.21
N LEU A 199 -5.09 -4.73 4.74
CA LEU A 199 -6.51 -4.42 4.89
C LEU A 199 -7.15 -5.43 5.82
N LEU A 200 -7.68 -4.94 6.92
CA LEU A 200 -8.41 -5.71 7.91
C LEU A 200 -9.91 -5.46 7.76
N CYS A 201 -10.69 -6.52 7.65
CA CYS A 201 -12.12 -6.42 7.90
C CYS A 201 -12.44 -6.98 9.29
N SER A 202 -13.58 -7.61 9.49
CA SER A 202 -13.91 -8.28 10.74
C SER A 202 -13.36 -9.71 10.74
N LYS A 203 -13.06 -10.24 11.93
CA LYS A 203 -12.85 -11.66 12.17
C LYS A 203 -14.00 -12.18 13.03
N ASN A 204 -15.19 -12.30 12.42
CA ASN A 204 -16.44 -12.68 13.11
C ASN A 204 -16.77 -11.78 14.33
N GLY A 205 -16.42 -10.49 14.27
CA GLY A 205 -16.61 -9.54 15.37
C GLY A 205 -15.41 -9.37 16.28
N ASP A 206 -14.35 -10.18 16.13
CA ASP A 206 -13.11 -10.05 16.90
C ASP A 206 -12.11 -9.10 16.19
N ASP A 207 -11.24 -8.49 16.99
CA ASP A 207 -10.15 -7.68 16.48
C ASP A 207 -9.03 -8.53 15.90
N PHE A 208 -8.42 -8.04 14.83
CA PHE A 208 -7.11 -8.48 14.38
C PHE A 208 -6.01 -7.84 15.22
N THR A 209 -4.90 -8.56 15.35
CA THR A 209 -3.64 -8.00 15.84
C THR A 209 -2.64 -7.97 14.70
N VAL A 210 -2.15 -6.79 14.37
CA VAL A 210 -1.12 -6.57 13.33
C VAL A 210 0.15 -6.12 13.99
N GLU A 211 1.25 -6.81 13.71
CA GLU A 211 2.59 -6.44 14.17
C GLU A 211 3.21 -5.51 13.14
N LEU A 212 3.66 -4.35 13.59
CA LEU A 212 4.40 -3.39 12.78
C LEU A 212 5.89 -3.72 12.88
N GLU A 213 6.46 -4.23 11.80
CA GLU A 213 7.87 -4.62 11.76
C GLU A 213 8.81 -3.43 11.87
N LYS A 214 9.96 -3.63 12.51
CA LYS A 214 11.06 -2.68 12.45
C LYS A 214 11.66 -2.60 11.03
N PRO A 215 12.08 -1.39 10.59
CA PRO A 215 12.57 -1.15 9.24
C PRO A 215 14.03 -1.57 9.02
N TYR A 216 14.54 -2.55 9.77
CA TYR A 216 15.94 -2.99 9.68
C TYR A 216 16.02 -4.45 9.22
N LEU A 217 16.92 -4.76 8.26
CA LEU A 217 17.09 -6.11 7.72
C LEU A 217 17.55 -7.12 8.77
N ASN A 218 18.38 -6.71 9.71
CA ASN A 218 18.97 -7.56 10.72
C ASN A 218 18.23 -7.55 12.07
N ASP A 219 17.06 -6.90 12.15
CA ASP A 219 16.23 -6.85 13.34
C ASP A 219 14.81 -7.33 12.98
N SER A 220 14.45 -8.51 13.45
CA SER A 220 13.11 -9.11 13.29
C SER A 220 12.12 -8.66 14.36
N GLY A 221 12.44 -7.63 15.14
CA GLY A 221 11.56 -7.07 16.16
C GLY A 221 10.42 -6.26 15.56
N TYR A 222 9.52 -5.84 16.45
CA TYR A 222 8.35 -5.05 16.11
C TYR A 222 8.45 -3.65 16.71
N ILE A 223 7.92 -2.64 16.01
CA ILE A 223 7.68 -1.29 16.54
C ILE A 223 6.58 -1.37 17.59
N GLY A 224 5.52 -2.12 17.30
CA GLY A 224 4.37 -2.31 18.17
C GLY A 224 3.31 -3.21 17.55
N ARG A 225 2.16 -3.34 18.24
CA ARG A 225 1.03 -4.15 17.83
C ARG A 225 -0.24 -3.32 17.77
N LEU A 226 -0.83 -3.22 16.58
CA LEU A 226 -2.13 -2.59 16.38
C LEU A 226 -3.24 -3.61 16.53
N LYS A 227 -4.32 -3.23 17.22
CA LYS A 227 -5.55 -4.01 17.29
C LYS A 227 -6.69 -3.25 16.61
N GLY A 228 -7.53 -3.97 15.90
CA GLY A 228 -8.71 -3.40 15.30
C GLY A 228 -9.30 -4.23 14.18
N GLN A 229 -10.39 -3.73 13.65
CA GLN A 229 -11.09 -4.26 12.49
C GLN A 229 -11.54 -3.10 11.59
N ASN A 230 -11.85 -3.40 10.33
CA ASN A 230 -12.24 -2.40 9.32
C ASN A 230 -11.21 -1.27 9.14
N LEU A 231 -9.94 -1.65 9.10
CA LEU A 231 -8.81 -0.73 8.99
C LEU A 231 -7.92 -1.11 7.81
N ALA A 232 -7.35 -0.10 7.19
CA ALA A 232 -6.22 -0.21 6.28
C ALA A 232 -4.97 0.35 6.96
N ILE A 233 -3.86 -0.37 6.83
CA ILE A 233 -2.56 0.03 7.36
C ILE A 233 -1.57 -0.02 6.20
N SER A 234 -0.85 1.05 5.96
CA SER A 234 0.26 1.05 5.01
C SER A 234 1.54 1.53 5.66
N THR A 235 2.64 0.92 5.24
CA THR A 235 3.99 1.20 5.75
C THR A 235 4.90 1.60 4.61
N SER A 236 5.48 2.80 4.69
CA SER A 236 6.60 3.23 3.87
C SER A 236 7.89 3.12 4.68
N SER A 237 8.89 2.42 4.13
CA SER A 237 10.21 2.27 4.74
C SER A 237 11.26 1.97 3.68
N TYR A 238 12.54 2.18 4.00
CA TYR A 238 13.62 1.82 3.09
C TYR A 238 14.12 0.37 3.26
N LYS A 239 13.54 -0.42 4.16
CA LYS A 239 14.01 -1.76 4.58
C LYS A 239 14.46 -2.66 3.43
N HIS A 240 13.66 -2.76 2.37
CA HIS A 240 13.89 -3.74 1.30
C HIS A 240 14.54 -3.18 0.04
N GLN A 241 14.57 -1.85 -0.12
CA GLN A 241 15.07 -1.21 -1.34
C GLN A 241 15.94 0.00 -0.98
N HIS A 242 17.15 -0.28 -0.51
CA HIS A 242 18.15 0.75 -0.21
C HIS A 242 19.58 0.26 -0.46
N VAL A 243 20.47 1.22 -0.57
CA VAL A 243 21.93 1.00 -0.58
C VAL A 243 22.58 2.02 0.34
N GLU A 244 23.67 1.62 0.99
CA GLU A 244 24.53 2.52 1.74
C GLU A 244 25.75 2.92 0.89
N ILE A 245 25.91 4.22 0.63
CA ILE A 245 27.05 4.78 -0.09
C ILE A 245 27.69 5.86 0.79
N ASN A 246 28.96 5.69 1.14
CA ASN A 246 29.71 6.63 2.01
C ASN A 246 29.04 6.94 3.34
N GLY A 247 28.36 5.98 3.96
CA GLY A 247 27.66 6.12 5.23
C GLY A 247 26.29 6.80 5.14
N ALA A 248 25.79 7.12 3.94
CA ALA A 248 24.46 7.62 3.69
C ALA A 248 23.56 6.55 3.05
N ILE A 249 22.30 6.50 3.46
CA ILE A 249 21.31 5.57 2.93
C ILE A 249 20.58 6.23 1.75
N TYR A 250 20.57 5.55 0.61
CA TYR A 250 19.80 5.91 -0.58
C TYR A 250 18.74 4.86 -0.85
N HIS A 251 17.50 5.27 -1.11
CA HIS A 251 16.35 4.39 -1.23
C HIS A 251 15.38 4.83 -2.34
N HIS A 252 14.36 4.04 -2.59
CA HIS A 252 13.41 4.24 -3.69
C HIS A 252 12.37 5.36 -3.45
N ILE A 253 12.20 5.84 -2.21
CA ILE A 253 11.24 6.90 -1.90
C ILE A 253 11.92 8.26 -2.14
N ILE A 254 11.40 9.01 -3.11
CA ILE A 254 11.97 10.27 -3.57
C ILE A 254 11.05 11.41 -3.17
N ASN A 255 11.61 12.49 -2.63
CA ASN A 255 10.88 13.72 -2.39
C ASN A 255 10.69 14.47 -3.72
N PRO A 256 9.45 14.69 -4.19
CA PRO A 256 9.20 15.33 -5.48
C PRO A 256 9.65 16.78 -5.58
N PHE A 257 9.92 17.45 -4.45
CA PHE A 257 10.37 18.85 -4.40
C PHE A 257 11.87 19.00 -4.43
N THR A 258 12.58 18.06 -3.79
CA THR A 258 14.04 18.10 -3.71
C THR A 258 14.73 17.17 -4.71
N GLY A 259 13.98 16.22 -5.27
CA GLY A 259 14.49 15.16 -6.14
C GLY A 259 15.42 14.17 -5.43
N LYS A 260 15.49 14.21 -4.09
CA LYS A 260 16.38 13.41 -3.25
C LYS A 260 15.58 12.56 -2.27
N GLN A 261 16.28 11.65 -1.62
CA GLN A 261 15.74 10.87 -0.52
C GLN A 261 15.83 11.68 0.78
N GLU A 262 14.75 11.68 1.54
CA GLU A 262 14.73 12.31 2.86
C GLU A 262 15.12 11.29 3.94
N SER A 263 15.74 11.78 5.00
CA SER A 263 16.16 10.96 6.13
C SER A 263 15.39 11.30 7.41
N TYR A 264 14.14 11.75 7.28
CA TYR A 264 13.33 12.13 8.44
C TYR A 264 12.94 10.92 9.28
N TYR A 265 12.64 9.79 8.63
CA TYR A 265 12.12 8.55 9.23
C TYR A 265 12.82 7.33 8.68
N ASP A 266 12.81 6.24 9.45
CA ASP A 266 13.17 4.91 8.98
C ASP A 266 11.90 4.15 8.55
N SER A 267 10.75 4.47 9.17
CA SER A 267 9.43 3.94 8.81
C SER A 267 8.33 4.93 9.14
N VAL A 268 7.34 4.98 8.27
CA VAL A 268 6.07 5.69 8.46
C VAL A 268 4.94 4.69 8.30
N ASN A 269 4.07 4.59 9.31
CA ASN A 269 2.87 3.78 9.23
C ASN A 269 1.65 4.71 9.21
N VAL A 270 0.74 4.48 8.27
CA VAL A 270 -0.53 5.19 8.16
C VAL A 270 -1.67 4.22 8.39
N ILE A 271 -2.62 4.60 9.24
CA ILE A 271 -3.81 3.83 9.57
C ILE A 271 -5.04 4.67 9.23
N CYS A 272 -5.91 4.17 8.36
CA CYS A 272 -7.18 4.79 7.99
C CYS A 272 -8.19 3.73 7.50
N ASP A 273 -9.31 4.15 6.91
CA ASP A 273 -10.37 3.28 6.39
C ASP A 273 -10.22 2.92 4.91
N ASN A 274 -9.24 3.50 4.21
CA ASN A 274 -9.03 3.32 2.77
C ASN A 274 -7.59 2.93 2.46
N SER A 275 -7.40 1.73 1.89
CA SER A 275 -6.07 1.17 1.62
C SER A 275 -5.28 1.94 0.55
N MET A 276 -5.95 2.54 -0.44
CA MET A 276 -5.29 3.38 -1.44
C MET A 276 -4.77 4.66 -0.81
N LYS A 277 -5.59 5.34 0.00
CA LYS A 277 -5.16 6.53 0.74
C LYS A 277 -4.03 6.22 1.71
N ALA A 278 -4.14 5.10 2.45
CA ALA A 278 -3.08 4.68 3.35
C ALA A 278 -1.72 4.52 2.63
N ASP A 279 -1.73 3.89 1.44
CA ASP A 279 -0.52 3.65 0.63
C ASP A 279 0.11 4.97 0.16
N VAL A 280 -0.68 5.84 -0.45
CA VAL A 280 -0.22 7.14 -0.93
C VAL A 280 0.24 8.05 0.23
N TYR A 281 -0.55 8.12 1.30
CA TYR A 281 -0.21 8.98 2.44
C TYR A 281 1.05 8.52 3.16
N SER A 282 1.30 7.20 3.26
CA SER A 282 2.54 6.73 3.88
C SER A 282 3.78 7.20 3.10
N THR A 283 3.72 7.20 1.76
CA THR A 283 4.78 7.71 0.89
C THR A 283 4.91 9.23 1.00
N ALA A 284 3.79 9.95 0.97
CA ALA A 284 3.80 11.42 1.09
C ALA A 284 4.38 11.89 2.43
N ILE A 285 3.90 11.30 3.54
CA ILE A 285 4.35 11.62 4.90
C ILE A 285 5.82 11.28 5.11
N PHE A 286 6.33 10.23 4.47
CA PHE A 286 7.75 9.86 4.53
C PHE A 286 8.66 11.00 4.02
N ASN A 287 8.16 11.83 3.14
CA ASN A 287 8.85 13.00 2.57
C ASN A 287 8.57 14.32 3.32
N MET A 288 7.68 14.34 4.32
CA MET A 288 7.32 15.54 5.10
C MET A 288 8.18 15.65 6.36
N LYS A 289 8.48 16.88 6.79
CA LYS A 289 9.01 17.12 8.14
C LYS A 289 7.95 16.74 9.19
N MET A 290 8.39 16.46 10.42
CA MET A 290 7.50 15.95 11.48
C MET A 290 6.31 16.87 11.76
N GLU A 291 6.49 18.17 11.80
CA GLU A 291 5.41 19.14 12.06
C GLU A 291 4.38 19.13 10.90
N GLU A 292 4.84 19.02 9.65
CA GLU A 292 3.99 18.92 8.49
C GLU A 292 3.22 17.57 8.47
N ALA A 293 3.91 16.48 8.76
CA ALA A 293 3.32 15.14 8.87
C ALA A 293 2.20 15.08 9.92
N ILE A 294 2.43 15.67 11.09
CA ILE A 294 1.43 15.75 12.16
C ILE A 294 0.25 16.64 11.76
N SER A 295 0.52 17.79 11.14
CA SER A 295 -0.54 18.69 10.65
C SER A 295 -1.39 18.00 9.57
N PHE A 296 -0.74 17.38 8.61
CA PHE A 296 -1.38 16.62 7.53
C PHE A 296 -2.24 15.48 8.10
N SER A 297 -1.73 14.71 9.06
CA SER A 297 -2.49 13.60 9.65
C SER A 297 -3.78 14.05 10.34
N LYS A 298 -3.75 15.21 11.00
CA LYS A 298 -4.92 15.82 11.64
C LYS A 298 -5.92 16.36 10.62
N GLU A 299 -5.43 17.00 9.55
CA GLU A 299 -6.26 17.50 8.45
C GLU A 299 -7.01 16.38 7.74
N LYS A 300 -6.32 15.25 7.50
CA LYS A 300 -6.90 14.10 6.78
C LYS A 300 -7.66 13.12 7.69
N ASP A 301 -7.73 13.39 9.00
CA ASP A 301 -8.34 12.51 10.01
C ASP A 301 -7.81 11.07 9.93
N ILE A 302 -6.47 10.95 9.84
CA ILE A 302 -5.77 9.67 9.80
C ILE A 302 -4.85 9.51 11.00
N LYS A 303 -4.51 8.28 11.34
CA LYS A 303 -3.53 7.98 12.38
C LYS A 303 -2.18 7.65 11.76
N ILE A 304 -1.11 8.14 12.37
CA ILE A 304 0.26 7.92 11.92
C ILE A 304 1.17 7.47 13.06
N ILE A 305 2.20 6.71 12.71
CA ILE A 305 3.32 6.36 13.57
C ILE A 305 4.59 6.66 12.80
N LEU A 306 5.39 7.57 13.35
CA LEU A 306 6.68 8.00 12.80
C LEU A 306 7.79 7.32 13.62
N TYR A 307 8.67 6.58 12.97
CA TYR A 307 9.68 5.77 13.63
C TYR A 307 11.06 6.03 13.05
N LYS A 308 12.07 6.19 13.93
CA LYS A 308 13.46 6.38 13.56
C LYS A 308 14.40 5.96 14.69
N ASN A 309 15.58 5.40 14.35
CA ASN A 309 16.64 5.06 15.29
C ASN A 309 16.15 4.21 16.50
N ASN A 310 15.31 3.21 16.24
CA ASN A 310 14.67 2.37 17.28
C ASN A 310 13.73 3.11 18.24
N GLU A 311 13.27 4.30 17.89
CA GLU A 311 12.36 5.11 18.70
C GLU A 311 11.12 5.53 17.92
N ILE A 312 9.96 5.57 18.59
CA ILE A 312 8.75 6.20 18.07
C ILE A 312 8.90 7.70 18.29
N LEU A 313 9.09 8.46 17.21
CA LEU A 313 9.18 9.91 17.26
C LEU A 313 7.82 10.56 17.52
N TYR A 314 6.77 9.97 16.97
CA TYR A 314 5.39 10.41 17.13
C TYR A 314 4.42 9.26 16.85
N GLN A 315 3.32 9.23 17.60
CA GLN A 315 2.15 8.42 17.28
C GLN A 315 0.88 9.21 17.54
N SER A 316 -0.11 9.05 16.68
CA SER A 316 -1.45 9.62 16.87
C SER A 316 -2.16 8.97 18.05
N GLU A 317 -3.03 9.72 18.72
CA GLU A 317 -3.87 9.18 19.80
C GLU A 317 -4.70 7.97 19.32
N GLY A 318 -4.81 6.95 20.18
CA GLY A 318 -5.58 5.75 19.90
C GLY A 318 -4.90 4.78 18.90
N CYS A 319 -3.61 4.90 18.61
CA CYS A 319 -2.85 3.85 17.93
C CYS A 319 -2.64 2.62 18.81
N GLY A 320 -2.54 2.78 20.14
CA GLY A 320 -2.54 1.65 21.09
C GLY A 320 -1.32 0.72 20.97
N ILE A 321 -0.13 1.26 20.63
CA ILE A 321 1.12 0.49 20.57
C ILE A 321 2.07 0.85 21.70
#